data_25af1dd796e04b4d50d85ae258530bab
#
_entry.id   25af1dd796e04b4d50d85ae258530bab
#
_cell.length_a   1.000
_cell.length_b   1.000
_cell.length_c   1.000
_cell.angle_alpha   90.00
_cell.angle_beta   90.00
_cell.angle_gamma   90.00
#
_symmetry.space_group_name_H-M   'P 1'
#
loop_
_entity.id
_entity.type
_entity.pdbx_description
1 polymer ?
#
loop_
_entity_poly.entity_id
_entity_poly.type
_entity_poly.pdbx_seq_one_letter_code
_entity_poly.pdbx_strand_id
1 'polypeptide(L)'
;TPAAGVAAEPAAAAADPAGADGAWIEKLRQAAEAMEWSDEIVRHDWRLQRRPGSDACRILDPQDRCVFEGDRESTLKTFQSLEDAGRIPAVRGPAVIVLHGLGEGRSSMRPLVQHLRGRLAATVLSFGYASPKAGIDEHGRSLASVVAGLPQADRISFVGHSLGNLVVRRWMSLAPAADLSRVHRMVMLGAPNQGSDLARMASRIWVLAALSNGAARDLVIDWAKVSPRLAVPPCPFGIVAGGKGDDRGYSTLLEGDDDAVVRVAETRLDGADDFLLVPVSHAAMMKHATVQEATVCFLETGRFAAAPRARPDSDE
;
A
#
# COMPACT_ATOMS: atom_id res chain seq x y z
N THR A 1 41.17 -44.45 43.66
CA THR A 1 40.75 -43.22 42.98
C THR A 1 39.91 -43.56 41.76
N PRO A 2 38.61 -43.28 41.73
CA PRO A 2 37.79 -43.52 40.55
C PRO A 2 37.82 -42.32 39.60
N ALA A 3 37.84 -42.61 38.30
CA ALA A 3 37.83 -41.66 37.21
C ALA A 3 36.46 -40.99 37.04
N ALA A 4 36.49 -39.67 36.83
CA ALA A 4 35.32 -38.84 36.56
C ALA A 4 34.78 -39.15 35.13
N GLY A 5 33.50 -39.46 35.06
CA GLY A 5 32.76 -39.59 33.80
C GLY A 5 32.42 -38.19 33.25
N VAL A 6 32.78 -37.96 31.98
CA VAL A 6 32.39 -36.79 31.22
C VAL A 6 30.96 -37.01 30.74
N ALA A 7 30.05 -36.14 31.15
CA ALA A 7 28.68 -36.14 30.64
C ALA A 7 28.69 -35.58 29.20
N ALA A 8 28.10 -36.31 28.25
CA ALA A 8 27.88 -35.87 26.88
C ALA A 8 26.76 -34.82 26.85
N GLU A 9 27.01 -33.66 26.21
CA GLU A 9 25.99 -32.67 25.85
C GLU A 9 24.95 -33.27 24.90
N PRO A 10 23.67 -32.90 25.04
CA PRO A 10 22.66 -33.33 24.09
C PRO A 10 22.84 -32.62 22.75
N ALA A 11 22.93 -33.40 21.70
CA ALA A 11 23.02 -32.93 20.32
C ALA A 11 21.83 -32.01 19.99
N ALA A 12 22.13 -30.82 19.47
CA ALA A 12 21.12 -29.88 18.96
C ALA A 12 20.25 -30.57 17.90
N ALA A 13 18.95 -30.55 18.10
CA ALA A 13 17.97 -31.08 17.15
C ALA A 13 18.13 -30.35 15.81
N ALA A 14 18.44 -31.08 14.77
CA ALA A 14 18.49 -30.57 13.39
C ALA A 14 17.10 -30.05 13.00
N ALA A 15 17.01 -28.79 12.57
CA ALA A 15 15.79 -28.21 12.04
C ALA A 15 15.35 -29.01 10.81
N ASP A 16 14.07 -29.39 10.76
CA ASP A 16 13.45 -30.15 9.67
C ASP A 16 13.41 -29.28 8.41
N PRO A 17 14.18 -29.57 7.34
CA PRO A 17 14.21 -28.78 6.12
C PRO A 17 12.88 -28.83 5.34
N ALA A 18 12.07 -29.86 5.51
CA ALA A 18 10.77 -30.00 4.85
C ALA A 18 9.72 -29.00 5.39
N GLY A 19 9.84 -28.56 6.65
CA GLY A 19 8.94 -27.56 7.24
C GLY A 19 9.19 -26.14 6.71
N ALA A 20 10.43 -25.78 6.38
CA ALA A 20 10.79 -24.48 5.85
C ALA A 20 10.30 -24.27 4.41
N ASP A 21 10.40 -25.31 3.57
CA ASP A 21 9.95 -25.27 2.17
C ASP A 21 8.42 -25.20 2.07
N GLY A 22 7.67 -25.88 2.95
CA GLY A 22 6.22 -25.79 3.00
C GLY A 22 5.70 -24.40 3.38
N ALA A 23 6.33 -23.77 4.37
CA ALA A 23 5.96 -22.44 4.83
C ALA A 23 6.23 -21.34 3.77
N TRP A 24 7.28 -21.46 2.97
CA TRP A 24 7.59 -20.55 1.88
C TRP A 24 6.60 -20.67 0.71
N ILE A 25 6.30 -21.89 0.29
CA ILE A 25 5.29 -22.17 -0.76
C ILE A 25 3.93 -21.60 -0.34
N GLU A 26 3.53 -21.80 0.90
CA GLU A 26 2.25 -21.27 1.41
C GLU A 26 2.23 -19.73 1.41
N LYS A 27 3.32 -19.05 1.78
CA LYS A 27 3.43 -17.59 1.68
C LYS A 27 3.33 -17.09 0.25
N LEU A 28 3.94 -17.79 -0.72
CA LEU A 28 3.82 -17.44 -2.14
C LEU A 28 2.38 -17.63 -2.64
N ARG A 29 1.72 -18.73 -2.24
CA ARG A 29 0.32 -19.00 -2.58
C ARG A 29 -0.58 -17.90 -2.02
N GLN A 30 -0.42 -17.50 -0.75
CA GLN A 30 -1.17 -16.44 -0.13
C GLN A 30 -0.92 -15.07 -0.79
N ALA A 31 0.31 -14.79 -1.19
CA ALA A 31 0.64 -13.56 -1.92
C ALA A 31 0.01 -13.54 -3.32
N ALA A 32 0.05 -14.66 -4.05
CA ALA A 32 -0.61 -14.79 -5.34
C ALA A 32 -2.13 -14.67 -5.22
N GLU A 33 -2.72 -15.31 -4.21
CA GLU A 33 -4.15 -15.25 -3.94
C GLU A 33 -4.61 -13.84 -3.55
N ALA A 34 -3.80 -13.09 -2.78
CA ALA A 34 -4.10 -11.71 -2.42
C ALA A 34 -4.20 -10.79 -3.65
N MET A 35 -3.53 -11.12 -4.75
CA MET A 35 -3.59 -10.39 -6.02
C MET A 35 -4.78 -10.76 -6.91
N GLU A 36 -5.62 -11.72 -6.51
CA GLU A 36 -6.83 -12.12 -7.23
C GLU A 36 -8.09 -11.36 -6.75
N TRP A 37 -8.03 -10.68 -5.60
CA TRP A 37 -9.18 -10.10 -4.93
C TRP A 37 -9.01 -8.62 -4.66
N SER A 38 -10.11 -7.87 -4.79
CA SER A 38 -10.19 -6.45 -4.43
C SER A 38 -11.18 -6.25 -3.28
N ASP A 39 -10.81 -5.43 -2.30
CA ASP A 39 -11.69 -5.05 -1.20
C ASP A 39 -12.86 -4.19 -1.73
N GLU A 40 -14.08 -4.49 -1.34
CA GLU A 40 -15.28 -3.67 -1.50
C GLU A 40 -15.74 -3.06 -0.19
N ILE A 41 -15.57 -3.78 0.94
CA ILE A 41 -15.84 -3.27 2.27
C ILE A 41 -14.64 -3.61 3.17
N VAL A 42 -14.23 -2.62 3.97
CA VAL A 42 -13.20 -2.80 5.00
C VAL A 42 -13.71 -2.22 6.31
N ARG A 43 -13.66 -3.02 7.37
CA ARG A 43 -13.99 -2.62 8.75
C ARG A 43 -12.88 -3.10 9.67
N HIS A 44 -11.97 -2.20 10.05
CA HIS A 44 -10.74 -2.60 10.73
C HIS A 44 -9.99 -3.65 9.89
N ASP A 45 -9.86 -4.88 10.35
CA ASP A 45 -9.24 -5.96 9.60
C ASP A 45 -10.25 -6.97 8.99
N TRP A 46 -11.57 -6.76 9.18
CA TRP A 46 -12.62 -7.47 8.46
C TRP A 46 -12.77 -6.96 7.02
N ARG A 47 -13.01 -7.86 6.07
CA ARG A 47 -13.08 -7.53 4.63
C ARG A 47 -14.17 -8.29 3.94
N LEU A 48 -14.91 -7.58 3.06
CA LEU A 48 -15.60 -8.18 1.96
C LEU A 48 -14.79 -7.90 0.69
N GLN A 49 -14.43 -8.95 -0.01
CA GLN A 49 -13.62 -8.87 -1.23
C GLN A 49 -14.40 -9.43 -2.41
N ARG A 50 -14.18 -8.85 -3.60
CA ARG A 50 -14.69 -9.33 -4.88
C ARG A 50 -13.55 -9.68 -5.82
N ARG A 51 -13.71 -10.74 -6.61
CA ARG A 51 -12.79 -11.08 -7.69
C ARG A 51 -13.13 -10.22 -8.92
N PRO A 52 -12.18 -9.46 -9.52
CA PRO A 52 -12.38 -8.69 -10.73
C PRO A 52 -12.96 -9.54 -11.88
N GLY A 53 -13.92 -8.96 -12.62
CA GLY A 53 -14.56 -9.66 -13.74
C GLY A 53 -15.48 -10.82 -13.36
N SER A 54 -15.81 -10.99 -12.06
CA SER A 54 -16.63 -12.08 -11.53
C SER A 54 -17.61 -11.56 -10.49
N ASP A 55 -18.65 -12.32 -10.22
CA ASP A 55 -19.59 -12.08 -9.11
C ASP A 55 -19.16 -12.78 -7.81
N ALA A 56 -18.06 -13.54 -7.86
CA ALA A 56 -17.51 -14.22 -6.69
C ALA A 56 -17.02 -13.22 -5.66
N CYS A 57 -17.53 -13.36 -4.43
CA CYS A 57 -17.17 -12.56 -3.27
C CYS A 57 -16.80 -13.45 -2.09
N ARG A 58 -16.01 -12.91 -1.16
CA ARG A 58 -15.65 -13.59 0.08
C ARG A 58 -15.57 -12.63 1.26
N ILE A 59 -15.73 -13.16 2.47
CA ILE A 59 -15.49 -12.45 3.73
C ILE A 59 -14.23 -13.01 4.39
N LEU A 60 -13.29 -12.11 4.72
CA LEU A 60 -12.14 -12.45 5.52
C LEU A 60 -12.29 -11.88 6.93
N ASP A 61 -11.91 -12.69 7.93
CA ASP A 61 -11.78 -12.26 9.31
C ASP A 61 -10.46 -11.49 9.56
N PRO A 62 -10.24 -10.92 10.78
CA PRO A 62 -9.00 -10.20 11.10
C PRO A 62 -7.70 -11.02 11.01
N GLN A 63 -7.78 -12.33 10.91
CA GLN A 63 -6.64 -13.22 10.71
C GLN A 63 -6.48 -13.64 9.24
N ASP A 64 -7.18 -12.95 8.32
CA ASP A 64 -7.21 -13.24 6.87
C ASP A 64 -7.77 -14.65 6.52
N ARG A 65 -8.55 -15.27 7.42
CA ARG A 65 -9.23 -16.54 7.13
C ARG A 65 -10.54 -16.26 6.41
N CYS A 66 -10.81 -17.00 5.33
CA CYS A 66 -12.09 -16.96 4.65
C CYS A 66 -13.16 -17.59 5.53
N VAL A 67 -14.15 -16.79 5.94
CA VAL A 67 -15.28 -17.24 6.79
C VAL A 67 -16.58 -17.41 6.01
N PHE A 68 -16.63 -16.87 4.78
CA PHE A 68 -17.75 -17.04 3.84
C PHE A 68 -17.25 -16.78 2.41
N GLU A 69 -17.75 -17.54 1.44
CA GLU A 69 -17.55 -17.32 0.01
C GLU A 69 -18.87 -17.60 -0.73
N GLY A 70 -19.23 -16.76 -1.71
CA GLY A 70 -20.47 -16.87 -2.46
C GLY A 70 -20.57 -15.78 -3.54
N ASP A 71 -21.79 -15.60 -4.05
CA ASP A 71 -22.11 -14.44 -4.89
C ASP A 71 -22.15 -13.15 -4.07
N ARG A 72 -22.20 -12.00 -4.78
CA ARG A 72 -22.15 -10.69 -4.14
C ARG A 72 -23.33 -10.45 -3.18
N GLU A 73 -24.53 -10.88 -3.54
CA GLU A 73 -25.73 -10.63 -2.74
C GLU A 73 -25.70 -11.40 -1.43
N SER A 74 -25.43 -12.71 -1.47
CA SER A 74 -25.33 -13.56 -0.29
C SER A 74 -24.20 -13.14 0.64
N THR A 75 -23.06 -12.71 0.05
CA THR A 75 -21.90 -12.24 0.81
C THR A 75 -22.18 -10.92 1.53
N LEU A 76 -22.87 -9.97 0.86
CA LEU A 76 -23.30 -8.71 1.50
C LEU A 76 -24.27 -8.95 2.64
N LYS A 77 -25.27 -9.82 2.46
CA LYS A 77 -26.22 -10.19 3.52
C LYS A 77 -25.51 -10.81 4.73
N THR A 78 -24.55 -11.70 4.47
CA THR A 78 -23.77 -12.33 5.54
C THR A 78 -22.90 -11.30 6.28
N PHE A 79 -22.24 -10.38 5.55
CA PHE A 79 -21.44 -9.33 6.14
C PHE A 79 -22.29 -8.41 7.03
N GLN A 80 -23.45 -7.98 6.54
CA GLN A 80 -24.42 -7.18 7.31
C GLN A 80 -24.88 -7.90 8.58
N SER A 81 -25.19 -9.20 8.48
CA SER A 81 -25.58 -9.99 9.65
C SER A 81 -24.49 -10.04 10.72
N LEU A 82 -23.21 -10.06 10.31
CA LEU A 82 -22.08 -10.00 11.23
C LEU A 82 -21.93 -8.60 11.88
N GLU A 83 -22.21 -7.51 11.12
CA GLU A 83 -22.26 -6.15 11.68
C GLU A 83 -23.41 -6.01 12.69
N ASP A 84 -24.62 -6.46 12.35
CA ASP A 84 -25.82 -6.39 13.20
C ASP A 84 -25.65 -7.21 14.49
N ALA A 85 -24.95 -8.34 14.41
CA ALA A 85 -24.59 -9.16 15.56
C ALA A 85 -23.44 -8.56 16.42
N GLY A 86 -22.92 -7.38 16.06
CA GLY A 86 -21.85 -6.71 16.79
C GLY A 86 -20.47 -7.38 16.66
N ARG A 87 -20.32 -8.34 15.73
CA ARG A 87 -19.03 -9.03 15.51
C ARG A 87 -18.05 -8.19 14.70
N ILE A 88 -18.57 -7.32 13.84
CA ILE A 88 -17.79 -6.39 13.03
C ILE A 88 -18.05 -4.97 13.55
N PRO A 89 -17.10 -4.34 14.22
CA PRO A 89 -17.28 -3.00 14.76
C PRO A 89 -17.25 -1.94 13.64
N ALA A 90 -18.08 -0.90 13.79
CA ALA A 90 -18.05 0.23 12.88
C ALA A 90 -16.77 1.04 13.03
N VAL A 91 -16.26 1.57 11.90
CA VAL A 91 -15.15 2.54 11.88
C VAL A 91 -15.71 3.92 12.15
N ARG A 92 -15.24 4.58 13.21
CA ARG A 92 -15.71 5.91 13.67
C ARG A 92 -14.55 6.88 13.78
N GLY A 93 -14.82 8.17 13.57
CA GLY A 93 -13.84 9.24 13.68
C GLY A 93 -12.78 9.19 12.56
N PRO A 94 -11.56 9.67 12.81
CA PRO A 94 -10.52 9.73 11.80
C PRO A 94 -10.10 8.35 11.30
N ALA A 95 -9.94 8.22 9.98
CA ALA A 95 -9.45 7.00 9.34
C ALA A 95 -8.26 7.31 8.41
N VAL A 96 -7.33 6.38 8.29
CA VAL A 96 -6.22 6.40 7.32
C VAL A 96 -6.31 5.16 6.46
N ILE A 97 -6.44 5.33 5.14
CA ILE A 97 -6.47 4.22 4.19
C ILE A 97 -5.09 4.12 3.52
N VAL A 98 -4.46 2.95 3.64
CA VAL A 98 -3.11 2.67 3.13
C VAL A 98 -3.19 1.75 1.93
N LEU A 99 -2.56 2.12 0.80
CA LEU A 99 -2.62 1.41 -0.48
C LEU A 99 -1.24 0.94 -0.93
N HIS A 100 -1.15 -0.31 -1.35
CA HIS A 100 0.08 -0.92 -1.88
C HIS A 100 0.34 -0.59 -3.36
N GLY A 101 1.50 -1.02 -3.89
CA GLY A 101 1.93 -0.85 -5.27
C GLY A 101 1.46 -1.95 -6.23
N LEU A 102 1.91 -1.84 -7.49
CA LEU A 102 1.65 -2.85 -8.54
C LEU A 102 2.37 -4.17 -8.22
N GLY A 103 1.68 -5.30 -8.41
CA GLY A 103 2.24 -6.62 -8.15
C GLY A 103 2.48 -6.92 -6.67
N GLU A 104 1.95 -6.08 -5.79
CA GLU A 104 2.01 -6.24 -4.35
C GLU A 104 0.64 -6.62 -3.77
N GLY A 105 0.63 -6.92 -2.50
CA GLY A 105 -0.57 -7.09 -1.69
C GLY A 105 -0.48 -6.27 -0.40
N ARG A 106 -1.54 -6.27 0.41
CA ARG A 106 -1.60 -5.55 1.70
C ARG A 106 -0.42 -5.85 2.63
N SER A 107 0.13 -7.05 2.54
CA SER A 107 1.26 -7.48 3.37
C SER A 107 2.52 -6.65 3.15
N SER A 108 2.73 -6.06 1.97
CA SER A 108 3.88 -5.18 1.69
C SER A 108 3.83 -3.92 2.55
N MET A 109 2.61 -3.42 2.85
CA MET A 109 2.40 -2.21 3.64
C MET A 109 2.39 -2.47 5.16
N ARG A 110 2.44 -3.73 5.60
CA ARG A 110 2.32 -4.10 7.03
C ARG A 110 3.27 -3.33 7.96
N PRO A 111 4.58 -3.16 7.65
CA PRO A 111 5.48 -2.42 8.53
C PRO A 111 5.03 -0.98 8.76
N LEU A 112 4.62 -0.27 7.70
CA LEU A 112 4.10 1.08 7.80
C LEU A 112 2.76 1.12 8.54
N VAL A 113 1.81 0.23 8.21
CA VAL A 113 0.51 0.13 8.88
C VAL A 113 0.67 -0.08 10.39
N GLN A 114 1.56 -0.97 10.81
CA GLN A 114 1.84 -1.22 12.23
C GLN A 114 2.42 0.04 12.91
N HIS A 115 3.34 0.73 12.24
CA HIS A 115 3.91 1.97 12.76
C HIS A 115 2.83 3.06 12.93
N LEU A 116 1.99 3.27 11.91
CA LEU A 116 0.90 4.26 11.95
C LEU A 116 -0.13 3.93 13.05
N ARG A 117 -0.49 2.65 13.22
CA ARG A 117 -1.40 2.20 14.27
C ARG A 117 -0.86 2.48 15.68
N GLY A 118 0.45 2.42 15.85
CA GLY A 118 1.12 2.72 17.13
C GLY A 118 1.27 4.21 17.44
N ARG A 119 1.06 5.08 16.46
CA ARG A 119 1.36 6.52 16.58
C ARG A 119 0.14 7.42 16.40
N LEU A 120 -0.82 7.06 15.58
CA LEU A 120 -1.96 7.93 15.22
C LEU A 120 -3.19 7.60 16.06
N ALA A 121 -3.91 8.64 16.48
CA ALA A 121 -5.25 8.51 17.06
C ALA A 121 -6.31 8.40 15.93
N ALA A 122 -6.12 7.42 15.03
CA ALA A 122 -6.98 7.17 13.88
C ALA A 122 -7.09 5.67 13.59
N THR A 123 -8.18 5.23 12.99
CA THR A 123 -8.30 3.86 12.51
C THR A 123 -7.50 3.70 11.22
N VAL A 124 -6.43 2.88 11.25
CA VAL A 124 -5.60 2.62 10.06
C VAL A 124 -6.08 1.35 9.36
N LEU A 125 -6.55 1.53 8.13
CA LEU A 125 -7.08 0.49 7.25
C LEU A 125 -6.11 0.23 6.11
N SER A 126 -5.79 -1.02 5.82
CA SER A 126 -5.08 -1.36 4.58
C SER A 126 -6.09 -1.76 3.50
N PHE A 127 -6.01 -1.15 2.34
CA PHE A 127 -6.82 -1.47 1.18
C PHE A 127 -6.07 -2.44 0.28
N GLY A 128 -6.68 -3.60 0.00
CA GLY A 128 -6.18 -4.60 -0.93
C GLY A 128 -6.92 -4.52 -2.26
N TYR A 129 -6.19 -4.64 -3.35
CA TYR A 129 -6.78 -4.67 -4.68
C TYR A 129 -5.96 -5.56 -5.62
N ALA A 130 -6.63 -6.16 -6.58
CA ALA A 130 -6.03 -7.09 -7.53
C ALA A 130 -5.20 -6.33 -8.58
N SER A 131 -4.12 -5.68 -8.16
CA SER A 131 -3.35 -4.71 -8.94
C SER A 131 -2.91 -5.20 -10.33
N PRO A 132 -2.60 -6.49 -10.57
CA PRO A 132 -2.26 -6.97 -11.91
C PRO A 132 -3.47 -7.43 -12.75
N LYS A 133 -4.68 -7.54 -12.18
CA LYS A 133 -5.84 -8.18 -12.82
C LYS A 133 -6.87 -7.20 -13.37
N ALA A 134 -6.86 -5.96 -12.91
CA ALA A 134 -7.85 -4.97 -13.32
C ALA A 134 -7.18 -3.62 -13.63
N GLY A 135 -7.87 -2.74 -14.37
CA GLY A 135 -7.41 -1.40 -14.70
C GLY A 135 -7.58 -0.42 -13.54
N ILE A 136 -6.92 0.73 -13.66
CA ILE A 136 -6.94 1.79 -12.63
C ILE A 136 -8.37 2.29 -12.33
N ASP A 137 -9.26 2.26 -13.31
CA ASP A 137 -10.67 2.63 -13.15
C ASP A 137 -11.42 1.69 -12.23
N GLU A 138 -11.17 0.39 -12.35
CA GLU A 138 -11.80 -0.61 -11.50
C GLU A 138 -11.26 -0.52 -10.07
N HIS A 139 -9.94 -0.30 -9.91
CA HIS A 139 -9.35 -0.06 -8.59
C HIS A 139 -9.91 1.20 -7.93
N GLY A 140 -10.08 2.29 -8.70
CA GLY A 140 -10.72 3.52 -8.21
C GLY A 140 -12.17 3.28 -7.77
N ARG A 141 -12.95 2.46 -8.49
CA ARG A 141 -14.31 2.07 -8.09
C ARG A 141 -14.34 1.18 -6.84
N SER A 142 -13.40 0.24 -6.73
CA SER A 142 -13.28 -0.58 -5.50
C SER A 142 -12.97 0.29 -4.28
N LEU A 143 -12.04 1.26 -4.42
CA LEU A 143 -11.76 2.22 -3.36
C LEU A 143 -13.00 3.09 -3.04
N ALA A 144 -13.80 3.49 -4.05
CA ALA A 144 -15.05 4.21 -3.82
C ALA A 144 -16.03 3.40 -2.95
N SER A 145 -16.15 2.09 -3.19
CA SER A 145 -16.99 1.22 -2.37
C SER A 145 -16.50 1.17 -0.92
N VAL A 146 -15.18 1.09 -0.71
CA VAL A 146 -14.61 1.10 0.65
C VAL A 146 -14.87 2.43 1.35
N VAL A 147 -14.67 3.58 0.68
CA VAL A 147 -14.92 4.92 1.27
C VAL A 147 -16.41 5.12 1.56
N ALA A 148 -17.29 4.76 0.64
CA ALA A 148 -18.74 4.82 0.85
C ALA A 148 -19.18 3.92 2.02
N GLY A 149 -18.49 2.82 2.21
CA GLY A 149 -18.67 1.94 3.36
C GLY A 149 -18.26 2.53 4.71
N LEU A 150 -17.64 3.69 4.79
CA LEU A 150 -17.16 4.34 6.03
C LEU A 150 -18.00 5.58 6.40
N PRO A 151 -19.34 5.48 6.59
CA PRO A 151 -20.19 6.65 6.77
C PRO A 151 -19.93 7.40 8.08
N GLN A 152 -19.33 6.74 9.06
CA GLN A 152 -19.03 7.31 10.39
C GLN A 152 -17.58 7.76 10.54
N ALA A 153 -16.76 7.62 9.49
CA ALA A 153 -15.45 8.23 9.42
C ALA A 153 -15.62 9.70 8.98
N ASP A 154 -15.36 10.62 9.90
CA ASP A 154 -15.53 12.06 9.68
C ASP A 154 -14.39 12.69 8.87
N ARG A 155 -13.19 12.13 8.96
CA ARG A 155 -11.98 12.51 8.22
C ARG A 155 -11.27 11.29 7.69
N ILE A 156 -10.91 11.31 6.41
CA ILE A 156 -10.21 10.22 5.75
C ILE A 156 -8.90 10.74 5.16
N SER A 157 -7.79 10.18 5.60
CA SER A 157 -6.47 10.42 5.00
C SER A 157 -6.01 9.21 4.20
N PHE A 158 -5.15 9.45 3.22
CA PHE A 158 -4.61 8.40 2.36
C PHE A 158 -3.09 8.33 2.45
N VAL A 159 -2.56 7.12 2.40
CA VAL A 159 -1.14 6.85 2.19
C VAL A 159 -1.02 5.85 1.06
N GLY A 160 -0.48 6.28 -0.06
CA GLY A 160 -0.26 5.40 -1.22
C GLY A 160 1.21 5.07 -1.40
N HIS A 161 1.50 3.83 -1.82
CA HIS A 161 2.80 3.46 -2.36
C HIS A 161 2.69 3.23 -3.86
N SER A 162 3.59 3.82 -4.65
CA SER A 162 3.69 3.57 -6.09
C SER A 162 2.33 3.73 -6.81
N LEU A 163 1.82 2.68 -7.46
CA LEU A 163 0.50 2.64 -8.12
C LEU A 163 -0.63 3.05 -7.18
N GLY A 164 -0.55 2.72 -5.88
CA GLY A 164 -1.59 3.07 -4.91
C GLY A 164 -1.93 4.56 -4.88
N ASN A 165 -0.96 5.42 -5.16
CA ASN A 165 -1.18 6.88 -5.28
C ASN A 165 -2.07 7.23 -6.47
N LEU A 166 -1.87 6.56 -7.60
CA LEU A 166 -2.66 6.80 -8.80
C LEU A 166 -4.09 6.27 -8.64
N VAL A 167 -4.26 5.17 -7.90
CA VAL A 167 -5.59 4.64 -7.54
C VAL A 167 -6.37 5.66 -6.70
N VAL A 168 -5.73 6.27 -5.69
CA VAL A 168 -6.36 7.34 -4.89
C VAL A 168 -6.71 8.55 -5.75
N ARG A 169 -5.80 9.04 -6.58
CA ARG A 169 -6.03 10.16 -7.50
C ARG A 169 -7.14 9.85 -8.51
N ARG A 170 -7.22 8.60 -8.98
CA ARG A 170 -8.31 8.16 -9.86
C ARG A 170 -9.65 8.12 -9.14
N TRP A 171 -9.68 7.60 -7.91
CA TRP A 171 -10.87 7.67 -7.08
C TRP A 171 -11.31 9.12 -6.85
N MET A 172 -10.40 10.02 -6.47
CA MET A 172 -10.72 11.44 -6.25
C MET A 172 -11.34 12.11 -7.48
N SER A 173 -10.95 11.72 -8.69
CA SER A 173 -11.55 12.26 -9.92
C SER A 173 -12.98 11.76 -10.20
N LEU A 174 -13.42 10.70 -9.52
CA LEU A 174 -14.73 10.08 -9.67
C LEU A 174 -15.64 10.32 -8.47
N ALA A 175 -15.05 10.68 -7.33
CA ALA A 175 -15.75 10.73 -6.05
C ALA A 175 -16.78 11.87 -6.00
N PRO A 176 -17.94 11.64 -5.37
CA PRO A 176 -18.91 12.71 -5.11
C PRO A 176 -18.34 13.74 -4.14
N ALA A 177 -18.84 14.98 -4.22
CA ALA A 177 -18.38 16.08 -3.37
C ALA A 177 -18.48 15.75 -1.86
N ALA A 178 -19.50 15.00 -1.46
CA ALA A 178 -19.68 14.57 -0.07
C ALA A 178 -18.53 13.70 0.44
N ASP A 179 -17.95 12.83 -0.41
CA ASP A 179 -16.80 12.01 -0.04
C ASP A 179 -15.51 12.85 -0.07
N LEU A 180 -15.35 13.72 -1.08
CA LEU A 180 -14.19 14.59 -1.19
C LEU A 180 -14.10 15.56 0.01
N SER A 181 -15.22 16.03 0.55
CA SER A 181 -15.23 16.92 1.73
C SER A 181 -14.71 16.27 3.01
N ARG A 182 -14.67 14.94 3.08
CA ARG A 182 -14.10 14.17 4.19
C ARG A 182 -12.60 13.89 4.03
N VAL A 183 -12.04 14.14 2.82
CA VAL A 183 -10.62 13.91 2.58
C VAL A 183 -9.80 14.95 3.34
N HIS A 184 -8.93 14.46 4.23
CA HIS A 184 -8.17 15.33 5.12
C HIS A 184 -6.74 15.57 4.64
N ARG A 185 -5.97 14.53 4.38
CA ARG A 185 -4.57 14.61 3.91
C ARG A 185 -4.18 13.41 3.07
N MET A 186 -3.13 13.58 2.26
CA MET A 186 -2.55 12.47 1.50
C MET A 186 -1.03 12.49 1.58
N VAL A 187 -0.42 11.31 1.81
CA VAL A 187 1.03 11.10 1.69
C VAL A 187 1.28 10.17 0.52
N MET A 188 2.12 10.61 -0.40
CA MET A 188 2.51 9.86 -1.58
C MET A 188 3.93 9.32 -1.43
N LEU A 189 4.08 7.99 -1.39
CA LEU A 189 5.36 7.30 -1.28
C LEU A 189 5.77 6.76 -2.65
N GLY A 190 6.89 7.22 -3.22
CA GLY A 190 7.41 6.75 -4.49
C GLY A 190 6.40 6.81 -5.65
N ALA A 191 5.59 7.87 -5.71
CA ALA A 191 4.49 7.99 -6.66
C ALA A 191 4.98 8.31 -8.07
N PRO A 192 4.64 7.54 -9.12
CA PRO A 192 4.98 7.86 -10.51
C PRO A 192 4.01 8.91 -11.08
N ASN A 193 4.00 10.13 -10.50
CA ASN A 193 3.05 11.19 -10.82
C ASN A 193 3.18 11.77 -12.23
N GLN A 194 4.37 11.67 -12.84
CA GLN A 194 4.62 12.11 -14.23
C GLN A 194 4.56 10.96 -15.24
N GLY A 195 4.49 9.73 -14.80
CA GLY A 195 4.25 8.55 -15.62
C GLY A 195 5.29 8.21 -16.69
N SER A 196 6.39 8.91 -16.79
CA SER A 196 7.27 8.93 -17.95
C SER A 196 8.03 7.63 -18.24
N ASP A 197 8.43 6.86 -17.24
CA ASP A 197 9.20 5.62 -17.41
C ASP A 197 8.46 4.35 -17.00
N LEU A 198 7.15 4.41 -16.90
CA LEU A 198 6.33 3.20 -16.75
C LEU A 198 6.59 2.17 -17.85
N ALA A 199 6.97 2.59 -19.06
CA ALA A 199 7.43 1.70 -20.12
C ALA A 199 8.72 0.95 -19.75
N ARG A 200 9.65 1.58 -19.03
CA ARG A 200 10.87 0.92 -18.52
C ARG A 200 10.57 0.06 -17.28
N MET A 201 9.66 0.51 -16.41
CA MET A 201 9.12 -0.30 -15.32
C MET A 201 8.45 -1.57 -15.87
N ALA A 202 7.72 -1.45 -16.98
CA ALA A 202 7.12 -2.58 -17.67
C ALA A 202 8.14 -3.56 -18.25
N SER A 203 9.25 -3.11 -18.78
CA SER A 203 10.28 -4.02 -19.28
C SER A 203 10.93 -4.85 -18.16
N ARG A 204 10.96 -4.33 -16.93
CA ARG A 204 11.41 -5.07 -15.73
C ARG A 204 10.30 -5.90 -15.09
N ILE A 205 9.04 -5.46 -15.20
CA ILE A 205 7.83 -6.16 -14.77
C ILE A 205 7.21 -6.92 -15.96
N TRP A 206 7.86 -6.96 -17.11
CA TRP A 206 7.34 -7.53 -18.35
C TRP A 206 6.81 -8.96 -18.17
N VAL A 207 7.44 -9.75 -17.30
CA VAL A 207 6.94 -11.07 -16.93
C VAL A 207 5.58 -10.97 -16.20
N LEU A 208 5.37 -9.95 -15.36
CA LEU A 208 4.09 -9.68 -14.71
C LEU A 208 3.09 -9.03 -15.68
N ALA A 209 3.55 -8.13 -16.55
CA ALA A 209 2.72 -7.47 -17.58
C ALA A 209 2.24 -8.44 -18.65
N ALA A 210 3.05 -9.44 -19.04
CA ALA A 210 2.66 -10.49 -19.97
C ALA A 210 1.59 -11.43 -19.37
N LEU A 211 1.51 -11.51 -18.04
CA LEU A 211 0.51 -12.28 -17.30
C LEU A 211 -0.70 -11.44 -16.88
N SER A 212 -0.67 -10.11 -17.06
CA SER A 212 -1.73 -9.21 -16.61
C SER A 212 -2.52 -8.62 -17.79
N ASN A 213 -3.85 -8.76 -17.71
CA ASN A 213 -4.80 -8.05 -18.61
C ASN A 213 -5.26 -6.70 -18.02
N GLY A 214 -4.60 -6.21 -16.97
CA GLY A 214 -5.12 -5.13 -16.11
C GLY A 214 -4.27 -3.86 -16.03
N ALA A 215 -4.17 -3.26 -14.84
CA ALA A 215 -3.61 -1.93 -14.56
C ALA A 215 -2.17 -1.73 -15.06
N ALA A 216 -1.35 -2.78 -15.13
CA ALA A 216 -0.02 -2.68 -15.71
C ALA A 216 -0.06 -2.28 -17.18
N ARG A 217 -1.04 -2.78 -17.95
CA ARG A 217 -1.23 -2.43 -19.34
C ARG A 217 -1.67 -0.98 -19.51
N ASP A 218 -2.62 -0.51 -18.68
CA ASP A 218 -3.10 0.87 -18.72
C ASP A 218 -1.98 1.87 -18.42
N LEU A 219 -1.12 1.55 -17.47
CA LEU A 219 -0.02 2.43 -17.03
C LEU A 219 1.18 2.41 -17.99
N VAL A 220 1.44 1.27 -18.62
CA VAL A 220 2.60 1.06 -19.50
C VAL A 220 2.36 1.59 -20.90
N ILE A 221 1.15 1.45 -21.41
CA ILE A 221 0.89 1.66 -22.85
C ILE A 221 0.37 3.07 -23.14
N ASP A 222 -0.25 3.77 -22.18
CA ASP A 222 -0.97 5.00 -22.54
C ASP A 222 -1.08 6.02 -21.38
N TRP A 223 0.07 6.46 -20.86
CA TRP A 223 0.08 7.53 -19.84
C TRP A 223 -0.69 8.79 -20.30
N ALA A 224 -0.62 9.12 -21.58
CA ALA A 224 -1.35 10.25 -22.14
C ALA A 224 -2.88 10.13 -21.98
N LYS A 225 -3.41 8.90 -21.94
CA LYS A 225 -4.83 8.65 -21.65
C LYS A 225 -5.15 8.58 -20.16
N VAL A 226 -4.20 8.17 -19.34
CA VAL A 226 -4.41 8.01 -17.89
C VAL A 226 -4.25 9.32 -17.15
N SER A 227 -3.18 10.09 -17.41
CA SER A 227 -2.85 11.30 -16.65
C SER A 227 -3.96 12.35 -16.60
N PRO A 228 -4.73 12.65 -17.69
CA PRO A 228 -5.82 13.62 -17.62
C PRO A 228 -7.01 13.17 -16.75
N ARG A 229 -7.04 11.90 -16.39
CA ARG A 229 -8.12 11.29 -15.59
C ARG A 229 -7.77 11.20 -14.11
N LEU A 230 -6.58 11.66 -13.70
CA LEU A 230 -6.09 11.65 -12.35
C LEU A 230 -6.27 13.04 -11.72
N ALA A 231 -6.98 13.12 -10.61
CA ALA A 231 -7.09 14.38 -9.87
C ALA A 231 -5.74 14.79 -9.25
N VAL A 232 -5.51 16.09 -9.13
CA VAL A 232 -4.64 16.62 -8.09
C VAL A 232 -5.44 16.56 -6.79
N PRO A 233 -4.88 16.06 -5.67
CA PRO A 233 -5.62 15.97 -4.42
C PRO A 233 -6.20 17.31 -3.99
N PRO A 234 -7.51 17.38 -3.64
CA PRO A 234 -8.14 18.63 -3.20
C PRO A 234 -7.87 18.93 -1.70
N CYS A 235 -6.92 18.24 -1.11
CA CYS A 235 -6.52 18.35 0.30
C CYS A 235 -5.00 18.57 0.38
N PRO A 236 -4.46 18.98 1.54
CA PRO A 236 -3.01 19.00 1.74
C PRO A 236 -2.39 17.64 1.44
N PHE A 237 -1.34 17.64 0.62
CA PHE A 237 -0.63 16.41 0.28
C PHE A 237 0.88 16.60 0.23
N GLY A 238 1.61 15.59 0.68
CA GLY A 238 3.06 15.55 0.69
C GLY A 238 3.61 14.36 -0.10
N ILE A 239 4.79 14.53 -0.67
CA ILE A 239 5.45 13.53 -1.50
C ILE A 239 6.76 13.12 -0.84
N VAL A 240 6.94 11.81 -0.61
CA VAL A 240 8.22 11.21 -0.23
C VAL A 240 8.78 10.52 -1.47
N ALA A 241 9.90 11.01 -1.96
CA ALA A 241 10.67 10.38 -3.02
C ALA A 241 11.81 9.56 -2.42
N GLY A 242 12.04 8.36 -2.94
CA GLY A 242 13.28 7.63 -2.70
C GLY A 242 14.33 8.04 -3.73
N GLY A 243 15.58 8.07 -3.30
CA GLY A 243 16.72 8.40 -4.15
C GLY A 243 17.98 8.42 -3.30
N LYS A 244 19.13 8.59 -3.90
CA LYS A 244 20.41 8.72 -3.16
C LYS A 244 20.78 10.16 -2.85
N GLY A 245 20.11 11.13 -3.48
CA GLY A 245 20.47 12.53 -3.43
C GLY A 245 21.65 12.87 -4.39
N ASP A 246 21.87 12.02 -5.38
CA ASP A 246 22.90 12.18 -6.40
C ASP A 246 22.30 12.12 -7.82
N ASP A 247 23.13 12.15 -8.86
CA ASP A 247 22.71 12.10 -10.26
C ASP A 247 22.62 10.68 -10.85
N ARG A 248 22.80 9.62 -10.02
CA ARG A 248 22.86 8.22 -10.47
C ARG A 248 21.73 7.36 -9.93
N GLY A 249 21.18 7.69 -8.76
CA GLY A 249 20.13 6.92 -8.12
C GLY A 249 20.50 5.47 -7.77
N TYR A 250 19.52 4.63 -7.57
CA TYR A 250 19.67 3.19 -7.28
C TYR A 250 19.72 2.33 -8.56
N SER A 251 19.19 2.82 -9.68
CA SER A 251 19.12 2.11 -10.95
C SER A 251 20.17 2.59 -11.94
N THR A 252 20.93 1.67 -12.51
CA THR A 252 21.84 1.99 -13.64
C THR A 252 21.10 2.16 -14.97
N LEU A 253 19.79 1.93 -15.02
CA LEU A 253 18.96 2.00 -16.23
C LEU A 253 18.10 3.26 -16.30
N LEU A 254 18.05 4.04 -15.23
CA LEU A 254 17.33 5.31 -15.15
C LEU A 254 18.35 6.46 -15.15
N GLU A 255 18.03 7.56 -15.82
CA GLU A 255 18.84 8.76 -15.81
C GLU A 255 18.43 9.66 -14.64
N GLY A 256 19.40 10.16 -13.88
CA GLY A 256 19.20 10.99 -12.71
C GLY A 256 18.93 10.17 -11.44
N ASP A 257 18.54 10.86 -10.39
CA ASP A 257 18.30 10.23 -9.09
C ASP A 257 16.96 9.45 -9.09
N ASP A 258 16.98 8.24 -8.55
CA ASP A 258 15.85 7.32 -8.54
C ASP A 258 15.87 6.38 -7.32
N ASP A 259 14.73 5.73 -7.06
CA ASP A 259 14.56 4.72 -6.01
C ASP A 259 14.70 3.25 -6.52
N ALA A 260 15.27 3.04 -7.70
CA ALA A 260 15.35 1.82 -8.50
C ALA A 260 14.14 1.55 -9.39
N VAL A 261 13.03 2.27 -9.26
CA VAL A 261 11.78 2.08 -10.02
C VAL A 261 11.27 3.40 -10.59
N VAL A 262 11.24 4.45 -9.79
CA VAL A 262 10.71 5.77 -10.11
C VAL A 262 11.81 6.81 -9.88
N ARG A 263 11.99 7.70 -10.86
CA ARG A 263 12.94 8.82 -10.70
C ARG A 263 12.37 9.86 -9.74
N VAL A 264 13.23 10.50 -8.97
CA VAL A 264 12.85 11.61 -8.06
C VAL A 264 12.06 12.69 -8.81
N ALA A 265 12.48 13.04 -10.03
CA ALA A 265 11.77 14.01 -10.88
C ALA A 265 10.34 13.56 -11.23
N GLU A 266 10.12 12.27 -11.45
CA GLU A 266 8.81 11.71 -11.80
C GLU A 266 7.83 11.65 -10.65
N THR A 267 8.31 11.74 -9.40
CA THR A 267 7.44 11.78 -8.23
C THR A 267 6.75 13.13 -8.04
N ARG A 268 7.23 14.19 -8.68
CA ARG A 268 6.71 15.54 -8.48
C ARG A 268 5.30 15.68 -9.03
N LEU A 269 4.51 16.46 -8.28
CA LEU A 269 3.15 16.84 -8.67
C LEU A 269 2.91 18.27 -8.17
N ASP A 270 2.48 19.14 -9.07
CA ASP A 270 2.16 20.53 -8.74
C ASP A 270 1.04 20.60 -7.69
N GLY A 271 1.16 21.53 -6.77
CA GLY A 271 0.24 21.68 -5.65
C GLY A 271 0.61 20.89 -4.40
N ALA A 272 1.72 20.11 -4.42
CA ALA A 272 2.21 19.44 -3.22
C ALA A 272 2.63 20.49 -2.14
N ASP A 273 2.13 20.31 -0.92
CA ASP A 273 2.45 21.18 0.21
C ASP A 273 3.87 20.97 0.72
N ASP A 274 4.39 19.75 0.58
CA ASP A 274 5.73 19.41 1.02
C ASP A 274 6.33 18.27 0.19
N PHE A 275 7.67 18.22 0.15
CA PHE A 275 8.44 17.24 -0.60
C PHE A 275 9.67 16.80 0.19
N LEU A 276 9.82 15.50 0.39
CA LEU A 276 10.93 14.90 1.13
C LEU A 276 11.66 13.88 0.25
N LEU A 277 12.96 14.07 0.06
CA LEU A 277 13.85 13.06 -0.51
C LEU A 277 14.46 12.24 0.62
N VAL A 278 14.37 10.91 0.52
CA VAL A 278 14.93 9.97 1.51
C VAL A 278 15.85 8.99 0.79
N PRO A 279 17.07 8.70 1.33
CA PRO A 279 17.98 7.74 0.74
C PRO A 279 17.48 6.30 0.96
N VAL A 280 16.48 5.91 0.18
CA VAL A 280 15.80 4.62 0.29
C VAL A 280 15.36 4.11 -1.08
N SER A 281 15.47 2.80 -1.31
CA SER A 281 14.95 2.16 -2.52
C SER A 281 13.43 1.97 -2.44
N HIS A 282 12.77 1.86 -3.59
CA HIS A 282 11.32 1.74 -3.75
C HIS A 282 10.69 0.69 -2.82
N ALA A 283 11.19 -0.53 -2.85
CA ALA A 283 10.66 -1.64 -2.05
C ALA A 283 10.95 -1.53 -0.54
N ALA A 284 11.92 -0.69 -0.15
CA ALA A 284 12.30 -0.54 1.25
C ALA A 284 11.56 0.59 1.98
N MET A 285 10.84 1.46 1.26
CA MET A 285 10.16 2.64 1.83
C MET A 285 9.30 2.33 3.05
N MET A 286 8.48 1.27 3.00
CA MET A 286 7.54 0.91 4.07
C MET A 286 8.21 0.49 5.38
N LYS A 287 9.49 0.11 5.32
CA LYS A 287 10.29 -0.30 6.49
C LYS A 287 11.24 0.79 6.97
N HIS A 288 11.43 1.85 6.19
CA HIS A 288 12.41 2.90 6.48
C HIS A 288 11.89 3.86 7.55
N ALA A 289 12.63 3.99 8.65
CA ALA A 289 12.18 4.76 9.83
C ALA A 289 11.86 6.23 9.49
N THR A 290 12.71 6.88 8.68
CA THR A 290 12.47 8.28 8.27
C THR A 290 11.17 8.40 7.46
N VAL A 291 10.86 7.46 6.56
CA VAL A 291 9.61 7.46 5.78
C VAL A 291 8.41 7.27 6.69
N GLN A 292 8.51 6.37 7.67
CA GLN A 292 7.44 6.10 8.64
C GLN A 292 7.16 7.34 9.51
N GLU A 293 8.19 7.96 10.08
CA GLU A 293 8.05 9.16 10.92
C GLU A 293 7.57 10.37 10.12
N ALA A 294 8.11 10.58 8.91
CA ALA A 294 7.65 11.64 8.02
C ALA A 294 6.16 11.46 7.67
N THR A 295 5.72 10.22 7.42
CA THR A 295 4.31 9.92 7.13
C THR A 295 3.43 10.28 8.32
N VAL A 296 3.80 9.90 9.55
CA VAL A 296 3.08 10.29 10.77
C VAL A 296 3.01 11.81 10.89
N CYS A 297 4.17 12.48 10.80
CA CYS A 297 4.24 13.93 10.95
C CYS A 297 3.35 14.65 9.93
N PHE A 298 3.38 14.25 8.66
CA PHE A 298 2.53 14.86 7.64
C PHE A 298 1.04 14.62 7.90
N LEU A 299 0.66 13.41 8.29
CA LEU A 299 -0.73 13.09 8.61
C LEU A 299 -1.27 13.90 9.80
N GLU A 300 -0.41 14.29 10.76
CA GLU A 300 -0.78 15.09 11.92
C GLU A 300 -0.72 16.60 11.66
N THR A 301 0.29 17.07 10.91
CA THR A 301 0.60 18.51 10.81
C THR A 301 0.40 19.11 9.42
N GLY A 302 0.40 18.29 8.36
CA GLY A 302 0.37 18.72 6.97
C GLY A 302 1.75 19.11 6.42
N ARG A 303 2.84 18.79 7.15
CA ARG A 303 4.23 19.02 6.72
C ARG A 303 5.09 17.83 7.14
N PHE A 304 6.16 17.56 6.40
CA PHE A 304 7.21 16.69 6.87
C PHE A 304 8.06 17.44 7.91
N ALA A 305 8.45 16.78 9.00
CA ALA A 305 9.40 17.37 9.91
C ALA A 305 10.71 17.64 9.16
N ALA A 306 11.28 18.81 9.35
CA ALA A 306 12.62 19.10 8.84
C ALA A 306 13.56 18.00 9.36
N ALA A 307 14.31 17.35 8.46
CA ALA A 307 15.39 16.46 8.88
C ALA A 307 16.27 17.21 9.87
N PRO A 308 16.71 16.58 10.99
CA PRO A 308 17.63 17.23 11.89
C PRO A 308 18.81 17.74 11.06
N ARG A 309 19.03 19.06 11.04
CA ARG A 309 20.22 19.62 10.41
C ARG A 309 21.39 18.90 11.05
N ALA A 310 22.21 18.22 10.23
CA ALA A 310 23.51 17.73 10.68
C ALA A 310 24.18 18.91 11.37
N ARG A 311 24.56 18.76 12.64
CA ARG A 311 25.35 19.77 13.31
C ARG A 311 26.61 19.91 12.46
N PRO A 312 27.01 21.13 12.06
CA PRO A 312 28.34 21.29 11.51
C PRO A 312 29.30 20.77 12.58
N ASP A 313 30.18 19.84 12.17
CA ASP A 313 31.26 19.39 13.03
C ASP A 313 31.92 20.63 13.57
N SER A 314 31.91 20.80 14.88
CA SER A 314 32.71 21.81 15.54
C SER A 314 34.14 21.33 15.42
N ASP A 315 34.87 21.92 14.45
CA ASP A 315 36.33 21.87 14.41
C ASP A 315 36.86 22.40 15.74
N GLU A 316 37.47 21.52 16.55
CA GLU A 316 38.49 21.82 17.52
C GLU A 316 39.74 21.05 17.17
#